data_90701e31be92e5272c39ca73e7f3a90b
#
_entry.id   90701e31be92e5272c39ca73e7f3a90b
#
_cell.length_a   1.000
_cell.length_b   1.000
_cell.length_c   1.000
_cell.angle_alpha   90.00
_cell.angle_beta   90.00
_cell.angle_gamma   90.00
#
_symmetry.space_group_name_H-M   'P 1'
#
loop_
_entity.id
_entity.type
_entity.pdbx_description
1 polymer ?
#
loop_
_entity_poly.entity_id
_entity_poly.type
_entity_poly.pdbx_seq_one_letter_code
_entity_poly.pdbx_strand_id
1 'polypeptide(L)'
;MSLLAGFSPPARALIVAAAVAILLLFLQAADSVVAPVLLAVFIAVVAAPPLRWMQRKGVPKWGALALVAFVLLDIGSLFALIATGALEGFRDTLPNYQERLTLLNEQLGLWLEGVGIANSTEAVPDFFDPALVGALVRLALSNMGAIFATGLLVLLAVVFMLLEAPGLWPKLQMAFGLGEESEARLRRLLDALSRYMLIKTGTSVATALFVWLWLWFFGIDFAVLWATLAFLLNFVPFVGAVLMAVPAVLMALVQ
;
A
#
# COMPACT_ATOMS: atom_id res chain seq x y z
N MET A 1 -4.02 36.21 -3.81
CA MET A 1 -5.43 36.16 -4.26
C MET A 1 -5.85 37.33 -5.17
N SER A 2 -4.95 38.28 -5.45
CA SER A 2 -5.25 39.46 -6.27
C SER A 2 -5.14 39.26 -7.79
N LEU A 3 -4.46 38.27 -8.28
CA LEU A 3 -4.23 38.02 -9.71
C LEU A 3 -5.49 37.67 -10.51
N LEU A 4 -6.52 37.15 -9.86
CA LEU A 4 -7.79 36.79 -10.51
C LEU A 4 -8.87 37.85 -10.37
N ALA A 5 -8.60 38.98 -9.71
CA ALA A 5 -9.60 40.01 -9.41
C ALA A 5 -10.19 40.70 -10.68
N GLY A 6 -9.44 40.71 -11.80
CA GLY A 6 -9.86 41.31 -13.08
C GLY A 6 -10.73 40.42 -13.98
N PHE A 7 -10.97 39.14 -13.64
CA PHE A 7 -11.75 38.25 -14.49
C PHE A 7 -13.20 38.09 -14.03
N SER A 8 -14.10 37.86 -14.98
CA SER A 8 -15.50 37.53 -14.67
C SER A 8 -15.63 36.22 -13.89
N PRO A 9 -16.70 36.01 -13.10
CA PRO A 9 -16.90 34.80 -12.33
C PRO A 9 -16.75 33.48 -13.14
N PRO A 10 -17.32 33.35 -14.35
CA PRO A 10 -17.15 32.17 -15.17
C PRO A 10 -15.69 31.97 -15.66
N ALA A 11 -15.00 33.09 -16.00
CA ALA A 11 -13.60 33.00 -16.41
C ALA A 11 -12.69 32.54 -15.27
N ARG A 12 -12.96 32.97 -14.03
CA ARG A 12 -12.23 32.47 -12.84
C ARG A 12 -12.46 30.97 -12.64
N ALA A 13 -13.70 30.51 -12.77
CA ALA A 13 -14.02 29.08 -12.65
C ALA A 13 -13.30 28.26 -13.72
N LEU A 14 -13.23 28.72 -14.96
CA LEU A 14 -12.51 28.07 -16.05
C LEU A 14 -10.99 28.02 -15.80
N ILE A 15 -10.39 29.11 -15.34
CA ILE A 15 -8.96 29.16 -15.02
C ILE A 15 -8.64 28.19 -13.87
N VAL A 16 -9.45 28.16 -12.82
CA VAL A 16 -9.26 27.24 -11.70
C VAL A 16 -9.44 25.79 -12.17
N ALA A 17 -10.46 25.50 -12.96
CA ALA A 17 -10.70 24.17 -13.51
C ALA A 17 -9.53 23.72 -14.42
N ALA A 18 -9.03 24.59 -15.28
CA ALA A 18 -7.86 24.32 -16.12
C ALA A 18 -6.60 24.08 -15.28
N ALA A 19 -6.36 24.89 -14.26
CA ALA A 19 -5.22 24.70 -13.35
C ALA A 19 -5.30 23.36 -12.60
N VAL A 20 -6.48 22.98 -12.11
CA VAL A 20 -6.73 21.69 -11.48
C VAL A 20 -6.50 20.54 -12.47
N ALA A 21 -7.04 20.65 -13.70
CA ALA A 21 -6.84 19.63 -14.73
C ALA A 21 -5.36 19.46 -15.08
N ILE A 22 -4.61 20.54 -15.26
CA ILE A 22 -3.16 20.50 -15.52
C ILE A 22 -2.43 19.86 -14.34
N LEU A 23 -2.79 20.18 -13.11
CA LEU A 23 -2.19 19.60 -11.92
C LEU A 23 -2.46 18.10 -11.82
N LEU A 24 -3.66 17.65 -12.13
CA LEU A 24 -4.02 16.22 -12.17
C LEU A 24 -3.27 15.48 -13.27
N LEU A 25 -3.18 16.05 -14.47
CA LEU A 25 -2.40 15.48 -15.57
C LEU A 25 -0.90 15.41 -15.22
N PHE A 26 -0.37 16.44 -14.58
CA PHE A 26 1.02 16.43 -14.10
C PHE A 26 1.25 15.35 -13.04
N LEU A 27 0.34 15.20 -12.06
CA LEU A 27 0.41 14.14 -11.06
C LEU A 27 0.34 12.76 -11.69
N GLN A 28 -0.52 12.57 -12.68
CA GLN A 28 -0.64 11.31 -13.41
C GLN A 28 0.64 11.01 -14.22
N ALA A 29 1.21 12.02 -14.90
CA ALA A 29 2.47 11.85 -15.65
C ALA A 29 3.68 11.61 -14.71
N ALA A 30 3.62 12.14 -13.49
CA ALA A 30 4.68 12.00 -12.49
C ALA A 30 4.46 10.82 -11.51
N ASP A 31 3.47 9.94 -11.76
CA ASP A 31 3.07 8.84 -10.87
C ASP A 31 4.26 7.95 -10.48
N SER A 32 5.13 7.62 -11.43
CA SER A 32 6.33 6.81 -11.20
C SER A 32 7.33 7.41 -10.19
N VAL A 33 7.27 8.72 -9.93
CA VAL A 33 8.12 9.42 -8.97
C VAL A 33 7.34 9.82 -7.72
N VAL A 34 6.12 10.30 -7.90
CA VAL A 34 5.29 10.84 -6.79
C VAL A 34 4.92 9.72 -5.80
N ALA A 35 4.49 8.57 -6.29
CA ALA A 35 4.10 7.46 -5.42
C ALA A 35 5.26 6.94 -4.55
N PRO A 36 6.47 6.64 -5.07
CA PRO A 36 7.63 6.29 -4.25
C PRO A 36 8.05 7.38 -3.26
N VAL A 37 7.99 8.65 -3.66
CA VAL A 37 8.32 9.77 -2.76
C VAL A 37 7.32 9.90 -1.62
N LEU A 38 6.02 9.82 -1.90
CA LEU A 38 4.97 9.82 -0.87
C LEU A 38 5.12 8.64 0.09
N LEU A 39 5.42 7.46 -0.43
CA LEU A 39 5.71 6.28 0.37
C LEU A 39 6.95 6.51 1.26
N ALA A 40 8.02 7.11 0.72
CA ALA A 40 9.21 7.44 1.49
C ALA A 40 8.92 8.45 2.60
N VAL A 41 8.12 9.50 2.34
CA VAL A 41 7.66 10.46 3.37
C VAL A 41 6.89 9.72 4.46
N PHE A 42 5.96 8.86 4.09
CA PHE A 42 5.17 8.06 5.03
C PHE A 42 6.06 7.22 5.94
N ILE A 43 6.99 6.44 5.35
CA ILE A 43 7.92 5.59 6.10
C ILE A 43 8.84 6.44 6.99
N ALA A 44 9.34 7.58 6.49
CA ALA A 44 10.18 8.49 7.27
C ALA A 44 9.44 9.05 8.50
N VAL A 45 8.15 9.40 8.37
CA VAL A 45 7.32 9.85 9.50
C VAL A 45 7.14 8.74 10.54
N VAL A 46 6.94 7.49 10.10
CA VAL A 46 6.83 6.32 11.00
C VAL A 46 8.18 6.01 11.67
N ALA A 47 9.28 6.13 10.95
CA ALA A 47 10.62 5.82 11.43
C ALA A 47 11.25 6.95 12.29
N ALA A 48 10.75 8.17 12.21
CA ALA A 48 11.28 9.32 12.96
C ALA A 48 11.19 9.16 14.51
N PRO A 49 10.09 8.67 15.12
CA PRO A 49 10.02 8.47 16.57
C PRO A 49 11.04 7.46 17.10
N PRO A 50 11.18 6.22 16.56
CA PRO A 50 12.20 5.28 17.02
C PRO A 50 13.62 5.82 16.80
N LEU A 51 13.90 6.51 15.69
CA LEU A 51 15.18 7.16 15.45
C LEU A 51 15.51 8.19 16.56
N ARG A 52 14.56 9.09 16.86
CA ARG A 52 14.72 10.10 17.92
C ARG A 52 14.87 9.46 19.30
N TRP A 53 14.15 8.40 19.59
CA TRP A 53 14.26 7.68 20.85
C TRP A 53 15.65 7.07 21.06
N MET A 54 16.23 6.44 20.03
CA MET A 54 17.60 5.89 20.07
C MET A 54 18.63 6.99 20.29
N GLN A 55 18.51 8.11 19.58
CA GLN A 55 19.41 9.26 19.76
C GLN A 55 19.33 9.86 21.17
N ARG A 56 18.14 9.92 21.77
CA ARG A 56 17.96 10.34 23.18
C ARG A 56 18.62 9.38 24.19
N LYS A 57 18.77 8.11 23.81
CA LYS A 57 19.48 7.10 24.62
C LYS A 57 21.00 7.11 24.41
N GLY A 58 21.53 8.06 23.65
CA GLY A 58 22.97 8.22 23.43
C GLY A 58 23.51 7.49 22.21
N VAL A 59 22.65 6.88 21.37
CA VAL A 59 23.11 6.27 20.12
C VAL A 59 23.53 7.38 19.14
N PRO A 60 24.73 7.31 18.55
CA PRO A 60 25.20 8.32 17.60
C PRO A 60 24.26 8.38 16.37
N LYS A 61 24.09 9.57 15.80
CA LYS A 61 23.14 9.83 14.70
C LYS A 61 23.29 8.81 13.57
N TRP A 62 24.52 8.52 13.16
CA TRP A 62 24.80 7.57 12.07
C TRP A 62 24.47 6.12 12.44
N GLY A 63 24.75 5.72 13.68
CA GLY A 63 24.42 4.38 14.18
C GLY A 63 22.90 4.16 14.29
N ALA A 64 22.17 5.16 14.79
CA ALA A 64 20.71 5.10 14.84
C ALA A 64 20.10 5.04 13.44
N LEU A 65 20.63 5.83 12.48
CA LEU A 65 20.16 5.84 11.11
C LEU A 65 20.45 4.50 10.40
N ALA A 66 21.68 3.99 10.55
CA ALA A 66 22.07 2.69 9.98
C ALA A 66 21.18 1.56 10.52
N LEU A 67 20.86 1.58 11.82
CA LEU A 67 19.96 0.58 12.40
C LEU A 67 18.53 0.69 11.85
N VAL A 68 17.99 1.91 11.72
CA VAL A 68 16.66 2.12 11.11
C VAL A 68 16.66 1.65 9.66
N ALA A 69 17.69 2.01 8.88
CA ALA A 69 17.82 1.58 7.49
C ALA A 69 17.92 0.05 7.36
N PHE A 70 18.69 -0.58 8.25
CA PHE A 70 18.83 -2.04 8.31
C PHE A 70 17.48 -2.71 8.61
N VAL A 71 16.76 -2.24 9.63
CA VAL A 71 15.44 -2.78 9.98
C VAL A 71 14.43 -2.61 8.84
N LEU A 72 14.42 -1.46 8.16
CA LEU A 72 13.54 -1.23 7.02
C LEU A 72 13.89 -2.14 5.84
N LEU A 73 15.19 -2.37 5.59
CA LEU A 73 15.67 -3.28 4.55
C LEU A 73 15.29 -4.73 4.88
N ASP A 74 15.42 -5.12 6.13
CA ASP A 74 15.08 -6.47 6.60
C ASP A 74 13.57 -6.72 6.48
N ILE A 75 12.74 -5.77 6.91
CA ILE A 75 11.28 -5.80 6.72
C ILE A 75 10.94 -5.91 5.23
N GLY A 76 11.54 -5.07 4.37
CA GLY A 76 11.30 -5.10 2.92
C GLY A 76 11.70 -6.42 2.29
N SER A 77 12.83 -6.99 2.70
CA SER A 77 13.31 -8.30 2.25
C SER A 77 12.38 -9.43 2.69
N LEU A 78 11.89 -9.38 3.93
CA LEU A 78 10.92 -10.34 4.44
C LEU A 78 9.61 -10.30 3.64
N PHE A 79 9.08 -9.11 3.34
CA PHE A 79 7.92 -8.97 2.47
C PHE A 79 8.17 -9.53 1.06
N ALA A 80 9.33 -9.28 0.49
CA ALA A 80 9.70 -9.81 -0.82
C ALA A 80 9.75 -11.35 -0.80
N LEU A 81 10.34 -11.95 0.23
CA LEU A 81 10.41 -13.41 0.40
C LEU A 81 9.02 -14.05 0.57
N ILE A 82 8.14 -13.44 1.37
CA ILE A 82 6.77 -13.91 1.54
C ILE A 82 6.01 -13.82 0.21
N ALA A 83 6.14 -12.70 -0.50
CA ALA A 83 5.44 -12.50 -1.77
C ALA A 83 5.93 -13.49 -2.85
N THR A 84 7.25 -13.69 -2.99
CA THR A 84 7.81 -14.65 -3.96
C THR A 84 7.40 -16.08 -3.62
N GLY A 85 7.57 -16.50 -2.39
CA GLY A 85 7.20 -17.87 -1.98
C GLY A 85 5.71 -18.16 -2.15
N ALA A 86 4.86 -17.18 -1.86
CA ALA A 86 3.42 -17.31 -2.07
C ALA A 86 3.03 -17.33 -3.56
N LEU A 87 3.69 -16.51 -4.41
CA LEU A 87 3.45 -16.51 -5.85
C LEU A 87 3.89 -17.84 -6.50
N GLU A 88 5.03 -18.39 -6.09
CA GLU A 88 5.50 -19.69 -6.54
C GLU A 88 4.54 -20.80 -6.10
N GLY A 89 4.18 -20.86 -4.82
CA GLY A 89 3.24 -21.84 -4.30
C GLY A 89 1.85 -21.74 -4.96
N PHE A 90 1.37 -20.51 -5.21
CA PHE A 90 0.11 -20.30 -5.92
C PHE A 90 0.18 -20.81 -7.37
N ARG A 91 1.30 -20.59 -8.07
CA ARG A 91 1.52 -21.10 -9.42
C ARG A 91 1.42 -22.62 -9.48
N ASP A 92 2.02 -23.30 -8.49
CA ASP A 92 2.05 -24.76 -8.44
C ASP A 92 0.68 -25.35 -8.09
N THR A 93 -0.13 -24.63 -7.32
CA THR A 93 -1.47 -25.09 -6.90
C THR A 93 -2.56 -24.66 -7.88
N LEU A 94 -2.27 -23.71 -8.78
CA LEU A 94 -3.23 -23.16 -9.75
C LEU A 94 -3.98 -24.22 -10.58
N PRO A 95 -3.35 -25.29 -11.10
CA PRO A 95 -4.06 -26.33 -11.85
C PRO A 95 -5.16 -27.02 -11.02
N ASN A 96 -4.89 -27.30 -9.75
CA ASN A 96 -5.86 -27.93 -8.87
C ASN A 96 -7.07 -27.03 -8.58
N TYR A 97 -6.83 -25.71 -8.46
CA TYR A 97 -7.93 -24.74 -8.31
C TYR A 97 -8.78 -24.62 -9.58
N GLN A 98 -8.15 -24.71 -10.75
CA GLN A 98 -8.89 -24.70 -12.03
C GLN A 98 -9.86 -25.86 -12.12
N GLU A 99 -9.42 -27.07 -11.79
CA GLU A 99 -10.26 -28.27 -11.78
C GLU A 99 -11.44 -28.13 -10.81
N ARG A 100 -11.18 -27.66 -9.59
CA ARG A 100 -12.25 -27.45 -8.59
C ARG A 100 -13.24 -26.36 -9.00
N LEU A 101 -12.77 -25.27 -9.60
CA LEU A 101 -13.62 -24.19 -10.12
C LEU A 101 -14.55 -24.70 -11.23
N THR A 102 -14.03 -25.55 -12.12
CA THR A 102 -14.83 -26.17 -13.18
C THR A 102 -15.94 -27.04 -12.60
N LEU A 103 -15.61 -27.87 -11.61
CA LEU A 103 -16.59 -28.70 -10.91
C LEU A 103 -17.66 -27.88 -10.16
N LEU A 104 -17.25 -26.80 -9.49
CA LEU A 104 -18.18 -25.89 -8.80
C LEU A 104 -19.10 -25.18 -9.80
N ASN A 105 -18.58 -24.77 -10.95
CA ASN A 105 -19.36 -24.13 -12.00
C ASN A 105 -20.39 -25.10 -12.61
N GLU A 106 -20.02 -26.35 -12.84
CA GLU A 106 -20.94 -27.40 -13.26
C GLU A 106 -22.04 -27.67 -12.22
N GLN A 107 -21.68 -27.77 -10.93
CA GLN A 107 -22.63 -27.98 -9.85
C GLN A 107 -23.60 -26.81 -9.69
N LEU A 108 -23.10 -25.57 -9.79
CA LEU A 108 -23.91 -24.35 -9.78
C LEU A 108 -24.87 -24.31 -10.99
N GLY A 109 -24.39 -24.68 -12.18
CA GLY A 109 -25.20 -24.77 -13.37
C GLY A 109 -26.37 -25.73 -13.19
N LEU A 110 -26.10 -26.96 -12.72
CA LEU A 110 -27.13 -27.97 -12.42
C LEU A 110 -28.13 -27.51 -11.36
N TRP A 111 -27.67 -26.82 -10.34
CA TRP A 111 -28.54 -26.28 -9.29
C TRP A 111 -29.45 -25.16 -9.82
N LEU A 112 -28.91 -24.24 -10.62
CA LEU A 112 -29.68 -23.14 -11.24
C LEU A 112 -30.71 -23.65 -12.26
N GLU A 113 -30.36 -24.67 -13.03
CA GLU A 113 -31.32 -25.36 -13.90
C GLU A 113 -32.46 -26.02 -13.08
N GLY A 114 -32.13 -26.62 -11.95
CA GLY A 114 -33.11 -27.21 -11.02
C GLY A 114 -34.07 -26.20 -10.40
N VAL A 115 -33.68 -24.94 -10.28
CA VAL A 115 -34.51 -23.83 -9.77
C VAL A 115 -35.26 -23.10 -10.90
N GLY A 116 -35.11 -23.54 -12.16
CA GLY A 116 -35.88 -23.00 -13.30
C GLY A 116 -35.27 -21.76 -13.97
N ILE A 117 -34.01 -21.44 -13.67
CA ILE A 117 -33.28 -20.37 -14.34
C ILE A 117 -32.62 -21.01 -15.58
N ALA A 118 -33.38 -21.12 -16.65
CA ALA A 118 -32.91 -21.62 -17.93
C ALA A 118 -31.90 -20.64 -18.56
N ASN A 119 -30.79 -21.15 -19.12
CA ASN A 119 -29.66 -20.46 -19.78
C ASN A 119 -28.59 -19.87 -18.85
N SER A 120 -28.34 -20.47 -17.71
CA SER A 120 -27.33 -19.98 -16.74
C SER A 120 -25.88 -20.31 -17.10
N THR A 121 -25.61 -21.14 -18.12
CA THR A 121 -24.24 -21.44 -18.57
C THR A 121 -23.54 -20.24 -19.23
N GLU A 122 -24.30 -19.28 -19.79
CA GLU A 122 -23.77 -18.00 -20.29
C GLU A 122 -23.89 -16.85 -19.26
N ALA A 123 -24.65 -17.05 -18.17
CA ALA A 123 -24.96 -15.98 -17.20
C ALA A 123 -24.10 -16.03 -15.92
N VAL A 124 -23.34 -17.10 -15.71
CA VAL A 124 -22.30 -17.07 -14.66
C VAL A 124 -21.12 -16.30 -15.25
N PRO A 125 -20.92 -15.02 -14.85
CA PRO A 125 -19.78 -14.28 -15.37
C PRO A 125 -18.52 -15.10 -15.07
N ASP A 126 -17.57 -15.12 -16.00
CA ASP A 126 -16.20 -15.60 -15.81
C ASP A 126 -15.47 -14.74 -14.75
N PHE A 127 -16.06 -14.63 -13.54
CA PHE A 127 -15.43 -13.96 -12.42
C PHE A 127 -14.13 -14.64 -12.01
N PHE A 128 -13.92 -15.85 -12.53
CA PHE A 128 -12.76 -16.69 -12.24
C PHE A 128 -12.15 -17.24 -13.52
N ASP A 129 -11.73 -16.34 -14.43
CA ASP A 129 -10.87 -16.77 -15.52
C ASP A 129 -9.49 -17.16 -14.95
N PRO A 130 -9.15 -18.46 -14.92
CA PRO A 130 -7.84 -18.93 -14.47
C PRO A 130 -6.70 -18.33 -15.27
N ALA A 131 -6.95 -17.94 -16.54
CA ALA A 131 -5.97 -17.27 -17.38
C ALA A 131 -5.66 -15.85 -16.86
N LEU A 132 -6.66 -15.13 -16.34
CA LEU A 132 -6.48 -13.83 -15.70
C LEU A 132 -5.59 -13.94 -14.47
N VAL A 133 -5.87 -14.92 -13.60
CA VAL A 133 -5.06 -15.14 -12.38
C VAL A 133 -3.63 -15.52 -12.75
N GLY A 134 -3.45 -16.43 -13.71
CA GLY A 134 -2.13 -16.80 -14.24
C GLY A 134 -1.39 -15.63 -14.90
N ALA A 135 -2.10 -14.72 -15.56
CA ALA A 135 -1.52 -13.50 -16.12
C ALA A 135 -1.08 -12.53 -15.03
N LEU A 136 -1.87 -12.33 -13.97
CA LEU A 136 -1.52 -11.49 -12.83
C LEU A 136 -0.27 -12.02 -12.08
N VAL A 137 -0.20 -13.33 -11.86
CA VAL A 137 0.98 -13.97 -11.25
C VAL A 137 2.22 -13.77 -12.12
N ARG A 138 2.13 -14.01 -13.44
CA ARG A 138 3.24 -13.76 -14.37
C ARG A 138 3.66 -12.29 -14.37
N LEU A 139 2.71 -11.37 -14.38
CA LEU A 139 2.96 -9.93 -14.32
C LEU A 139 3.68 -9.55 -13.01
N ALA A 140 3.23 -10.09 -11.87
CA ALA A 140 3.87 -9.87 -10.59
C ALA A 140 5.32 -10.39 -10.59
N LEU A 141 5.55 -11.61 -11.04
CA LEU A 141 6.88 -12.22 -11.13
C LEU A 141 7.82 -11.44 -12.08
N SER A 142 7.32 -11.03 -13.24
CA SER A 142 8.12 -10.28 -14.22
C SER A 142 8.53 -8.88 -13.72
N ASN A 143 7.76 -8.31 -12.81
CA ASN A 143 8.03 -6.98 -12.24
C ASN A 143 8.82 -7.02 -10.92
N MET A 144 9.22 -8.20 -10.42
CA MET A 144 9.95 -8.30 -9.15
C MET A 144 11.22 -7.46 -9.10
N GLY A 145 11.99 -7.41 -10.20
CA GLY A 145 13.17 -6.56 -10.31
C GLY A 145 12.85 -5.07 -10.17
N ALA A 146 11.78 -4.60 -10.79
CA ALA A 146 11.31 -3.22 -10.70
C ALA A 146 10.80 -2.89 -9.29
N ILE A 147 10.09 -3.81 -8.64
CA ILE A 147 9.62 -3.66 -7.26
C ILE A 147 10.82 -3.53 -6.31
N PHE A 148 11.84 -4.38 -6.47
CA PHE A 148 13.06 -4.31 -5.66
C PHE A 148 13.82 -3.00 -5.88
N ALA A 149 14.01 -2.58 -7.14
CA ALA A 149 14.67 -1.31 -7.46
C ALA A 149 13.91 -0.11 -6.87
N THR A 150 12.58 -0.10 -6.98
CA THR A 150 11.74 0.95 -6.37
C THR A 150 11.82 0.92 -4.85
N GLY A 151 11.82 -0.26 -4.23
CA GLY A 151 11.99 -0.42 -2.79
C GLY A 151 13.33 0.15 -2.29
N LEU A 152 14.42 -0.10 -3.02
CA LEU A 152 15.73 0.45 -2.71
C LEU A 152 15.76 1.98 -2.86
N LEU A 153 15.12 2.51 -3.90
CA LEU A 153 14.98 3.96 -4.11
C LEU A 153 14.18 4.60 -2.96
N VAL A 154 13.08 3.99 -2.56
CA VAL A 154 12.27 4.44 -1.40
C VAL A 154 13.10 4.42 -0.13
N LEU A 155 13.85 3.34 0.13
CA LEU A 155 14.72 3.25 1.30
C LEU A 155 15.78 4.36 1.31
N LEU A 156 16.42 4.61 0.17
CA LEU A 156 17.39 5.68 0.02
C LEU A 156 16.75 7.05 0.29
N ALA A 157 15.57 7.30 -0.26
CA ALA A 157 14.80 8.52 -0.02
C ALA A 157 14.45 8.69 1.47
N VAL A 158 14.02 7.62 2.15
CA VAL A 158 13.74 7.63 3.60
C VAL A 158 14.98 8.02 4.39
N VAL A 159 16.13 7.41 4.08
CA VAL A 159 17.41 7.71 4.74
C VAL A 159 17.78 9.19 4.57
N PHE A 160 17.70 9.72 3.34
CA PHE A 160 17.96 11.13 3.09
C PHE A 160 16.96 12.06 3.80
N MET A 161 15.68 11.73 3.79
CA MET A 161 14.66 12.50 4.50
C MET A 161 14.92 12.53 6.02
N LEU A 162 15.28 11.39 6.62
CA LEU A 162 15.62 11.32 8.04
C LEU A 162 16.91 12.07 8.39
N LEU A 163 17.88 12.09 7.48
CA LEU A 163 19.12 12.86 7.62
C LEU A 163 18.85 14.37 7.58
N GLU A 164 18.01 14.81 6.66
CA GLU A 164 17.74 16.22 6.37
C GLU A 164 16.68 16.82 7.30
N ALA A 165 15.79 15.99 7.88
CA ALA A 165 14.68 16.43 8.72
C ALA A 165 15.06 17.47 9.80
N PRO A 166 16.19 17.38 10.53
CA PRO A 166 16.58 18.39 11.52
C PRO A 166 16.93 19.75 10.91
N GLY A 167 17.46 19.76 9.67
CA GLY A 167 17.86 20.97 8.95
C GLY A 167 16.73 21.63 8.14
N LEU A 168 15.61 20.95 7.99
CA LEU A 168 14.52 21.42 7.10
C LEU A 168 13.89 22.70 7.62
N TRP A 169 13.65 22.80 8.94
CA TRP A 169 12.98 23.97 9.52
C TRP A 169 13.77 25.28 9.34
N PRO A 170 15.05 25.38 9.67
CA PRO A 170 15.82 26.59 9.42
C PRO A 170 15.82 27.03 7.97
N LYS A 171 15.84 26.07 7.02
CA LYS A 171 15.79 26.36 5.58
C LYS A 171 14.42 26.92 5.17
N LEU A 172 13.33 26.33 5.68
CA LEU A 172 11.98 26.86 5.45
C LEU A 172 11.79 28.26 6.04
N GLN A 173 12.33 28.50 7.21
CA GLN A 173 12.30 29.82 7.84
C GLN A 173 13.00 30.88 6.97
N MET A 174 14.21 30.57 6.46
CA MET A 174 14.95 31.48 5.58
C MET A 174 14.23 31.69 4.24
N ALA A 175 13.66 30.63 3.65
CA ALA A 175 13.04 30.71 2.33
C ALA A 175 11.67 31.42 2.33
N PHE A 176 10.86 31.25 3.39
CA PHE A 176 9.47 31.70 3.44
C PHE A 176 9.19 32.74 4.53
N GLY A 177 10.19 33.13 5.32
CA GLY A 177 9.99 34.09 6.42
C GLY A 177 9.04 33.57 7.50
N LEU A 178 9.00 32.25 7.76
CA LEU A 178 8.08 31.64 8.68
C LEU A 178 8.44 31.97 10.13
N GLY A 179 7.47 32.48 10.90
CA GLY A 179 7.63 32.81 12.31
C GLY A 179 7.53 31.58 13.25
N GLU A 180 7.82 31.81 14.52
CA GLU A 180 7.75 30.78 15.58
C GLU A 180 6.37 30.09 15.69
N GLU A 181 5.29 30.83 15.43
CA GLU A 181 3.93 30.26 15.45
C GLU A 181 3.74 29.18 14.36
N SER A 182 4.31 29.40 13.17
CA SER A 182 4.29 28.42 12.07
C SER A 182 5.10 27.17 12.43
N GLU A 183 6.23 27.35 13.12
CA GLU A 183 7.02 26.24 13.66
C GLU A 183 6.23 25.40 14.65
N ALA A 184 5.60 26.05 15.60
CA ALA A 184 4.81 25.36 16.62
C ALA A 184 3.61 24.60 16.01
N ARG A 185 2.99 25.16 14.97
CA ARG A 185 1.93 24.47 14.21
C ARG A 185 2.46 23.24 13.48
N LEU A 186 3.57 23.38 12.75
CA LEU A 186 4.18 22.27 12.02
C LEU A 186 4.62 21.14 12.97
N ARG A 187 5.28 21.48 14.08
CA ARG A 187 5.67 20.48 15.10
C ARG A 187 4.46 19.72 15.64
N ARG A 188 3.36 20.42 15.98
CA ARG A 188 2.12 19.78 16.44
C ARG A 188 1.53 18.84 15.39
N LEU A 189 1.52 19.25 14.11
CA LEU A 189 1.07 18.41 13.02
C LEU A 189 1.92 17.14 12.85
N LEU A 190 3.25 17.29 12.87
CA LEU A 190 4.17 16.16 12.75
C LEU A 190 4.06 15.19 13.94
N ASP A 191 3.88 15.71 15.15
CA ASP A 191 3.70 14.88 16.34
C ASP A 191 2.34 14.16 16.33
N ALA A 192 1.27 14.82 15.87
CA ALA A 192 -0.04 14.21 15.68
C ALA A 192 0.00 13.11 14.61
N LEU A 193 0.63 13.39 13.46
CA LEU A 193 0.83 12.41 12.39
C LEU A 193 1.66 11.21 12.88
N SER A 194 2.77 11.46 13.56
CA SER A 194 3.61 10.38 14.10
C SER A 194 2.85 9.50 15.09
N ARG A 195 2.05 10.08 15.96
CA ARG A 195 1.20 9.34 16.91
C ARG A 195 0.12 8.53 16.19
N TYR A 196 -0.56 9.14 15.22
CA TYR A 196 -1.53 8.45 14.38
C TYR A 196 -0.90 7.25 13.66
N MET A 197 0.27 7.45 13.04
CA MET A 197 0.98 6.40 12.33
C MET A 197 1.41 5.24 13.23
N LEU A 198 1.90 5.53 14.45
CA LEU A 198 2.23 4.48 15.42
C LEU A 198 1.00 3.65 15.81
N ILE A 199 -0.12 4.31 16.12
CA ILE A 199 -1.38 3.61 16.44
C ILE A 199 -1.85 2.80 15.22
N LYS A 200 -1.84 3.39 14.03
CA LYS A 200 -2.27 2.73 12.80
C LYS A 200 -1.39 1.52 12.47
N THR A 201 -0.08 1.64 12.62
CA THR A 201 0.85 0.50 12.44
C THR A 201 0.56 -0.60 13.46
N GLY A 202 0.36 -0.25 14.73
CA GLY A 202 -0.01 -1.22 15.77
C GLY A 202 -1.34 -1.94 15.45
N THR A 203 -2.36 -1.20 15.04
CA THR A 203 -3.65 -1.80 14.64
C THR A 203 -3.51 -2.65 13.37
N SER A 204 -2.67 -2.24 12.40
CA SER A 204 -2.40 -3.04 11.19
C SER A 204 -1.71 -4.34 11.51
N VAL A 205 -0.73 -4.34 12.42
CA VAL A 205 -0.08 -5.56 12.92
C VAL A 205 -1.09 -6.47 13.62
N ALA A 206 -1.93 -5.92 14.50
CA ALA A 206 -2.96 -6.70 15.20
C ALA A 206 -3.96 -7.32 14.22
N THR A 207 -4.41 -6.57 13.22
CA THR A 207 -5.28 -7.07 12.15
C THR A 207 -4.61 -8.20 11.36
N ALA A 208 -3.36 -8.02 10.95
CA ALA A 208 -2.60 -9.03 10.22
C ALA A 208 -2.43 -10.33 11.01
N LEU A 209 -2.09 -10.22 12.30
CA LEU A 209 -1.97 -11.38 13.19
C LEU A 209 -3.30 -12.11 13.36
N PHE A 210 -4.40 -11.35 13.51
CA PHE A 210 -5.74 -11.95 13.61
C PHE A 210 -6.11 -12.68 12.32
N VAL A 211 -5.90 -12.05 11.15
CA VAL A 211 -6.15 -12.66 9.84
C VAL A 211 -5.28 -13.91 9.66
N TRP A 212 -3.99 -13.83 9.99
CA TRP A 212 -3.10 -14.98 9.90
C TRP A 212 -3.57 -16.15 10.74
N LEU A 213 -3.88 -15.92 12.03
CA LEU A 213 -4.35 -16.96 12.96
C LEU A 213 -5.67 -17.57 12.49
N TRP A 214 -6.59 -16.74 11.98
CA TRP A 214 -7.89 -17.19 11.50
C TRP A 214 -7.75 -18.07 10.26
N LEU A 215 -7.02 -17.62 9.25
CA LEU A 215 -6.80 -18.38 8.02
C LEU A 215 -6.00 -19.68 8.29
N TRP A 216 -5.01 -19.62 9.15
CA TRP A 216 -4.25 -20.79 9.58
C TRP A 216 -5.13 -21.83 10.30
N PHE A 217 -6.01 -21.36 11.18
CA PHE A 217 -6.93 -22.23 11.90
C PHE A 217 -7.90 -22.99 10.98
N PHE A 218 -8.37 -22.33 9.91
CA PHE A 218 -9.24 -22.94 8.90
C PHE A 218 -8.47 -23.71 7.82
N GLY A 219 -7.14 -23.75 7.88
CA GLY A 219 -6.30 -24.46 6.92
C GLY A 219 -6.27 -23.81 5.54
N ILE A 220 -6.58 -22.51 5.44
CA ILE A 220 -6.62 -21.79 4.16
C ILE A 220 -5.19 -21.55 3.68
N ASP A 221 -4.94 -21.89 2.42
CA ASP A 221 -3.64 -21.75 1.78
C ASP A 221 -3.16 -20.29 1.75
N PHE A 222 -1.85 -20.11 1.82
CA PHE A 222 -1.18 -18.81 1.77
C PHE A 222 -1.61 -17.83 2.89
N ALA A 223 -1.95 -18.32 4.10
CA ALA A 223 -2.38 -17.50 5.24
C ALA A 223 -1.42 -16.34 5.55
N VAL A 224 -0.09 -16.55 5.40
CA VAL A 224 0.94 -15.52 5.62
C VAL A 224 0.87 -14.44 4.54
N LEU A 225 0.62 -14.79 3.28
CA LEU A 225 0.43 -13.83 2.20
C LEU A 225 -0.77 -12.92 2.46
N TRP A 226 -1.92 -13.52 2.79
CA TRP A 226 -3.15 -12.79 3.06
C TRP A 226 -3.02 -11.87 4.28
N ALA A 227 -2.35 -12.34 5.32
CA ALA A 227 -2.03 -11.52 6.49
C ALA A 227 -1.11 -10.34 6.14
N THR A 228 -0.11 -10.57 5.29
CA THR A 228 0.80 -9.54 4.81
C THR A 228 0.07 -8.49 3.98
N LEU A 229 -0.82 -8.91 3.08
CA LEU A 229 -1.69 -8.01 2.33
C LEU A 229 -2.64 -7.27 3.27
N ALA A 230 -3.19 -7.93 4.30
CA ALA A 230 -4.00 -7.29 5.32
C ALA A 230 -3.26 -6.17 6.03
N PHE A 231 -1.99 -6.40 6.40
CA PHE A 231 -1.14 -5.38 7.01
C PHE A 231 -0.98 -4.16 6.09
N LEU A 232 -0.58 -4.39 4.83
CA LEU A 232 -0.31 -3.32 3.87
C LEU A 232 -1.59 -2.55 3.49
N LEU A 233 -2.64 -3.28 3.11
CA LEU A 233 -3.89 -2.68 2.64
C LEU A 233 -4.68 -2.00 3.76
N ASN A 234 -4.46 -2.37 5.02
CA ASN A 234 -5.11 -1.72 6.16
C ASN A 234 -4.76 -0.23 6.28
N PHE A 235 -3.66 0.24 5.67
CA PHE A 235 -3.33 1.67 5.61
C PHE A 235 -4.27 2.45 4.69
N VAL A 236 -4.91 1.78 3.70
CA VAL A 236 -5.88 2.41 2.80
C VAL A 236 -7.29 2.23 3.36
N PRO A 237 -7.97 3.32 3.80
CA PRO A 237 -9.30 3.20 4.40
C PRO A 237 -10.31 2.60 3.41
N PHE A 238 -11.17 1.71 3.91
CA PHE A 238 -12.27 1.03 3.20
C PHE A 238 -11.84 0.14 2.03
N VAL A 239 -11.05 0.66 1.09
CA VAL A 239 -10.60 -0.05 -0.12
C VAL A 239 -9.73 -1.24 0.25
N GLY A 240 -8.84 -1.07 1.22
CA GLY A 240 -7.92 -2.11 1.66
C GLY A 240 -8.63 -3.35 2.19
N ALA A 241 -9.66 -3.17 3.01
CA ALA A 241 -10.43 -4.27 3.57
C ALA A 241 -11.16 -5.10 2.49
N VAL A 242 -11.75 -4.44 1.49
CA VAL A 242 -12.45 -5.09 0.38
C VAL A 242 -11.47 -5.84 -0.51
N LEU A 243 -10.36 -5.18 -0.93
CA LEU A 243 -9.34 -5.79 -1.79
C LEU A 243 -8.67 -7.02 -1.16
N MET A 244 -8.59 -7.07 0.18
CA MET A 244 -8.04 -8.20 0.89
C MET A 244 -9.09 -9.31 1.07
N ALA A 245 -10.34 -8.96 1.45
CA ALA A 245 -11.37 -9.92 1.81
C ALA A 245 -11.83 -10.73 0.59
N VAL A 246 -12.03 -10.08 -0.56
CA VAL A 246 -12.55 -10.74 -1.76
C VAL A 246 -11.67 -11.92 -2.17
N PRO A 247 -10.36 -11.80 -2.44
CA PRO A 247 -9.56 -12.94 -2.85
C PRO A 247 -9.43 -14.02 -1.77
N ALA A 248 -9.33 -13.62 -0.48
CA ALA A 248 -9.21 -14.58 0.62
C ALA A 248 -10.49 -15.42 0.79
N VAL A 249 -11.68 -14.81 0.65
CA VAL A 249 -12.96 -15.52 0.67
C VAL A 249 -13.10 -16.44 -0.53
N LEU A 250 -12.68 -15.98 -1.70
CA LEU A 250 -12.71 -16.79 -2.92
C LEU A 250 -11.82 -18.03 -2.81
N MET A 251 -10.60 -17.86 -2.25
CA MET A 251 -9.72 -18.99 -1.95
C MET A 251 -10.39 -19.98 -0.98
N ALA A 252 -11.02 -19.48 0.07
CA ALA A 252 -11.72 -20.31 1.04
C ALA A 252 -12.91 -21.10 0.45
N LEU A 253 -13.56 -20.58 -0.60
CA LEU A 253 -14.65 -21.25 -1.31
C LEU A 253 -14.17 -22.34 -2.27
N VAL A 254 -12.97 -22.19 -2.83
CA VAL A 254 -12.40 -23.10 -3.84
C VAL A 254 -11.60 -24.23 -3.18
N GLN A 255 -11.11 -24.04 -1.99
CA GLN A 255 -10.33 -25.02 -1.22
C GLN A 255 -11.22 -26.04 -0.51
#